data_4a03f5ad7a4b77226fe2b57aaede7ba2
#
_entry.id   4a03f5ad7a4b77226fe2b57aaede7ba2
#
_cell.length_a   1.000
_cell.length_b   1.000
_cell.length_c   1.000
_cell.angle_alpha   90.00
_cell.angle_beta   90.00
_cell.angle_gamma   90.00
#
_symmetry.space_group_name_H-M   'P 1'
#
loop_
_entity.id
_entity.type
_entity.pdbx_description
1 polymer ?
#
loop_
_entity_poly.entity_id
_entity_poly.type
_entity_poly.pdbx_seq_one_letter_code
_entity_poly.pdbx_strand_id
1 'polypeptide(L)'
;MATKTLDLGCGPNPRNPYNFDEIYGIDIINFGNENIRVADLCIDPIPFEDNTFDAVTGYDFLEHLPRILYVGRDRKQPFIDVMSETWRVLKPGGKAYFVTPAYPNQEAFCDPQHVNYISTYTLQYFCIPSEATWGWSQLGGGQAYGFKGSFKALKHDWSQDNPFHLIWELEAIK
;
A
#
# COMPACT_ATOMS: atom_id res chain seq x y z
N MET A 1 3.98 9.03 -23.12
CA MET A 1 3.68 7.63 -22.76
C MET A 1 2.38 7.62 -22.00
N ALA A 2 1.54 6.58 -22.17
CA ALA A 2 0.32 6.45 -21.38
C ALA A 2 0.63 6.32 -19.89
N THR A 3 -0.16 6.97 -19.06
CA THR A 3 -0.08 6.89 -17.61
C THR A 3 -0.80 5.64 -17.09
N LYS A 4 -0.25 5.00 -16.06
CA LYS A 4 -0.73 3.70 -15.57
C LYS A 4 -0.97 3.71 -14.07
N THR A 5 -2.11 3.16 -13.64
CA THR A 5 -2.39 2.90 -12.22
C THR A 5 -2.56 1.40 -11.96
N LEU A 6 -2.18 0.97 -10.76
CA LEU A 6 -2.39 -0.36 -10.23
C LEU A 6 -3.18 -0.26 -8.93
N ASP A 7 -4.27 -1.00 -8.79
CA ASP A 7 -5.07 -1.08 -7.57
C ASP A 7 -4.88 -2.43 -6.88
N LEU A 8 -4.47 -2.41 -5.61
CA LEU A 8 -4.18 -3.59 -4.80
C LEU A 8 -5.41 -3.97 -3.97
N GLY A 9 -5.81 -5.25 -3.99
CA GLY A 9 -7.06 -5.70 -3.40
C GLY A 9 -8.26 -5.06 -4.09
N CYS A 10 -8.20 -4.99 -5.42
CA CYS A 10 -9.07 -4.12 -6.21
C CYS A 10 -10.53 -4.58 -6.30
N GLY A 11 -10.85 -5.81 -5.90
CA GLY A 11 -12.15 -6.41 -6.21
C GLY A 11 -12.39 -6.47 -7.73
N PRO A 12 -13.66 -6.51 -8.17
CA PRO A 12 -14.00 -6.58 -9.59
C PRO A 12 -13.77 -5.28 -10.36
N ASN A 13 -13.59 -4.14 -9.67
CA ASN A 13 -13.55 -2.80 -10.26
C ASN A 13 -12.35 -2.00 -9.73
N PRO A 14 -11.18 -2.11 -10.35
CA PRO A 14 -9.99 -1.35 -9.96
C PRO A 14 -10.24 0.16 -9.95
N ARG A 15 -9.77 0.83 -8.90
CA ARG A 15 -9.94 2.28 -8.70
C ARG A 15 -8.82 3.08 -9.36
N ASN A 16 -9.15 4.28 -9.85
CA ASN A 16 -8.22 5.18 -10.54
C ASN A 16 -8.45 6.64 -10.12
N PRO A 17 -8.02 7.04 -8.91
CA PRO A 17 -8.28 8.39 -8.39
C PRO A 17 -7.55 9.50 -9.17
N TYR A 18 -6.55 9.14 -9.96
CA TYR A 18 -5.76 10.09 -10.77
C TYR A 18 -6.25 10.23 -12.21
N ASN A 19 -7.28 9.46 -12.62
CA ASN A 19 -7.79 9.43 -14.01
C ASN A 19 -6.70 9.13 -15.03
N PHE A 20 -5.81 8.17 -14.74
CA PHE A 20 -4.76 7.73 -15.65
C PHE A 20 -5.33 6.89 -16.80
N ASP A 21 -4.54 6.76 -17.89
CA ASP A 21 -4.99 6.19 -19.16
C ASP A 21 -5.25 4.67 -19.07
N GLU A 22 -4.40 3.95 -18.33
CA GLU A 22 -4.47 2.49 -18.20
C GLU A 22 -4.66 2.10 -16.73
N ILE A 23 -5.60 1.18 -16.48
CA ILE A 23 -5.97 0.74 -15.14
C ILE A 23 -5.72 -0.76 -15.04
N TYR A 24 -4.96 -1.16 -14.03
CA TYR A 24 -4.69 -2.55 -13.67
C TYR A 24 -5.10 -2.82 -12.24
N GLY A 25 -5.39 -4.08 -11.93
CA GLY A 25 -5.72 -4.52 -10.59
C GLY A 25 -4.98 -5.79 -10.17
N ILE A 26 -4.90 -6.02 -8.87
CA ILE A 26 -4.51 -7.30 -8.28
C ILE A 26 -5.55 -7.67 -7.23
N ASP A 27 -5.98 -8.93 -7.25
CA ASP A 27 -6.83 -9.50 -6.22
C ASP A 27 -6.54 -11.00 -6.05
N ILE A 28 -6.92 -11.59 -4.93
CA ILE A 28 -6.84 -13.05 -4.72
C ILE A 28 -7.94 -13.79 -5.48
N ILE A 29 -9.00 -13.08 -5.88
CA ILE A 29 -10.16 -13.64 -6.58
C ILE A 29 -10.02 -13.39 -8.08
N ASN A 30 -10.29 -14.42 -8.88
CA ASN A 30 -10.38 -14.28 -10.33
C ASN A 30 -11.77 -13.74 -10.73
N PHE A 31 -11.83 -12.50 -11.16
CA PHE A 31 -13.07 -11.85 -11.62
C PHE A 31 -13.30 -11.98 -13.14
N GLY A 32 -12.41 -12.66 -13.88
CA GLY A 32 -12.52 -12.80 -15.34
C GLY A 32 -12.19 -11.50 -16.12
N ASN A 33 -11.60 -10.53 -15.50
CA ASN A 33 -11.15 -9.28 -16.12
C ASN A 33 -9.66 -9.39 -16.47
N GLU A 34 -9.30 -9.21 -17.74
CA GLU A 34 -7.92 -9.35 -18.24
C GLU A 34 -6.92 -8.33 -17.64
N ASN A 35 -7.43 -7.19 -17.17
CA ASN A 35 -6.62 -6.17 -16.51
C ASN A 35 -6.40 -6.46 -15.01
N ILE A 36 -7.06 -7.49 -14.46
CA ILE A 36 -6.88 -7.90 -13.06
C ILE A 36 -6.05 -9.18 -13.02
N ARG A 37 -4.89 -9.11 -12.38
CA ARG A 37 -4.04 -10.27 -12.14
C ARG A 37 -4.39 -10.92 -10.81
N VAL A 38 -4.43 -12.25 -10.80
CA VAL A 38 -4.66 -13.03 -9.58
C VAL A 38 -3.32 -13.26 -8.89
N ALA A 39 -3.20 -12.77 -7.65
CA ALA A 39 -2.04 -13.01 -6.79
C ALA A 39 -2.41 -12.84 -5.32
N ASP A 40 -1.84 -13.67 -4.45
CA ASP A 40 -1.91 -13.49 -2.99
C ASP A 40 -0.68 -12.69 -2.53
N LEU A 41 -0.86 -11.38 -2.35
CA LEU A 41 0.22 -10.48 -1.97
C LEU A 41 0.75 -10.70 -0.53
N CYS A 42 0.16 -11.63 0.23
CA CYS A 42 0.77 -12.09 1.48
C CYS A 42 1.98 -13.02 1.25
N ILE A 43 2.06 -13.65 0.06
CA ILE A 43 3.10 -14.64 -0.26
C ILE A 43 3.78 -14.42 -1.60
N ASP A 44 3.09 -13.79 -2.55
CA ASP A 44 3.57 -13.55 -3.92
C ASP A 44 4.05 -12.08 -4.09
N PRO A 45 5.05 -11.84 -4.94
CA PRO A 45 5.41 -10.49 -5.34
C PRO A 45 4.33 -9.88 -6.24
N ILE A 46 4.33 -8.57 -6.38
CA ILE A 46 3.52 -7.87 -7.38
C ILE A 46 3.96 -8.31 -8.79
N PRO A 47 3.08 -8.97 -9.60
CA PRO A 47 3.47 -9.61 -10.87
C PRO A 47 3.63 -8.62 -12.03
N PHE A 48 4.37 -7.54 -11.80
CA PHE A 48 4.72 -6.51 -12.77
C PHE A 48 6.17 -6.11 -12.64
N GLU A 49 6.73 -5.59 -13.74
CA GLU A 49 8.12 -5.13 -13.80
C GLU A 49 8.35 -3.86 -12.95
N ASP A 50 9.63 -3.61 -12.64
CA ASP A 50 10.05 -2.40 -11.96
C ASP A 50 9.64 -1.14 -12.74
N ASN A 51 9.32 -0.06 -12.05
CA ASN A 51 9.06 1.25 -12.64
C ASN A 51 7.96 1.24 -13.73
N THR A 52 6.92 0.44 -13.54
CA THR A 52 5.82 0.28 -14.50
C THR A 52 4.74 1.34 -14.30
N PHE A 53 4.40 1.67 -13.04
CA PHE A 53 3.22 2.45 -12.71
C PHE A 53 3.54 3.88 -12.31
N ASP A 54 2.66 4.80 -12.70
CA ASP A 54 2.65 6.20 -12.27
C ASP A 54 1.95 6.32 -10.92
N ALA A 55 0.97 5.43 -10.62
CA ALA A 55 0.38 5.29 -9.30
C ALA A 55 0.10 3.83 -8.93
N VAL A 56 0.18 3.55 -7.62
CA VAL A 56 -0.34 2.34 -6.97
C VAL A 56 -1.35 2.77 -5.91
N THR A 57 -2.52 2.14 -5.89
CA THR A 57 -3.59 2.44 -4.93
C THR A 57 -3.94 1.21 -4.11
N GLY A 58 -4.55 1.42 -2.96
CA GLY A 58 -5.12 0.35 -2.15
C GLY A 58 -6.16 0.94 -1.20
N TYR A 59 -7.36 0.40 -1.25
CA TYR A 59 -8.48 0.84 -0.42
C TYR A 59 -8.99 -0.35 0.38
N ASP A 60 -9.05 -0.18 1.68
CA ASP A 60 -9.43 -1.26 2.59
C ASP A 60 -8.61 -2.53 2.31
N PHE A 61 -7.29 -2.36 2.20
CA PHE A 61 -6.36 -3.39 1.80
C PHE A 61 -5.23 -3.61 2.83
N LEU A 62 -4.58 -2.53 3.31
CA LEU A 62 -3.39 -2.64 4.17
C LEU A 62 -3.68 -3.31 5.52
N GLU A 63 -4.89 -3.16 6.04
CA GLU A 63 -5.36 -3.76 7.29
C GLU A 63 -5.48 -5.28 7.23
N HIS A 64 -5.60 -5.84 6.03
CA HIS A 64 -5.66 -7.28 5.79
C HIS A 64 -4.28 -7.95 5.67
N LEU A 65 -3.20 -7.16 5.55
CA LEU A 65 -1.85 -7.69 5.41
C LEU A 65 -1.24 -8.07 6.77
N PRO A 66 -0.94 -9.32 7.06
CA PRO A 66 -0.29 -9.71 8.31
C PRO A 66 1.10 -9.06 8.44
N ARG A 67 1.46 -8.64 9.66
CA ARG A 67 2.82 -8.15 9.93
C ARG A 67 3.85 -9.26 9.91
N ILE A 68 3.44 -10.47 10.31
CA ILE A 68 4.26 -11.68 10.30
C ILE A 68 3.37 -12.83 9.84
N LEU A 69 3.87 -13.61 8.89
CA LEU A 69 3.25 -14.82 8.39
C LEU A 69 4.31 -15.93 8.30
N TYR A 70 3.95 -17.15 8.65
CA TYR A 70 4.80 -18.32 8.44
C TYR A 70 4.24 -19.19 7.32
N VAL A 71 5.05 -19.41 6.29
CA VAL A 71 4.77 -20.34 5.19
C VAL A 71 5.73 -21.53 5.36
N GLY A 72 5.22 -22.61 5.93
CA GLY A 72 6.09 -23.69 6.38
C GLY A 72 7.01 -23.22 7.52
N ARG A 73 8.32 -23.20 7.27
CA ARG A 73 9.34 -22.71 8.22
C ARG A 73 9.84 -21.30 7.90
N ASP A 74 9.42 -20.74 6.77
CA ASP A 74 9.86 -19.43 6.31
C ASP A 74 9.01 -18.32 6.92
N ARG A 75 9.68 -17.37 7.55
CA ARG A 75 9.06 -16.16 8.08
C ARG A 75 8.94 -15.11 6.97
N LYS A 76 7.71 -14.70 6.68
CA LYS A 76 7.37 -13.59 5.78
C LYS A 76 6.94 -12.37 6.57
N GLN A 77 7.04 -11.20 5.96
CA GLN A 77 6.55 -9.93 6.52
C GLN A 77 5.67 -9.22 5.46
N PRO A 78 4.45 -9.75 5.18
CA PRO A 78 3.65 -9.33 4.04
C PRO A 78 3.45 -7.82 3.94
N PHE A 79 3.19 -7.15 5.06
CA PHE A 79 3.03 -5.69 5.06
C PHE A 79 4.30 -4.94 4.58
N ILE A 80 5.49 -5.37 5.02
CA ILE A 80 6.77 -4.78 4.60
C ILE A 80 7.11 -5.18 3.16
N ASP A 81 6.81 -6.42 2.80
CA ASP A 81 7.07 -6.96 1.46
C ASP A 81 6.19 -6.23 0.42
N VAL A 82 4.90 -6.03 0.70
CA VAL A 82 3.99 -5.25 -0.18
C VAL A 82 4.41 -3.79 -0.31
N MET A 83 4.84 -3.14 0.78
CA MET A 83 5.35 -1.77 0.68
C MET A 83 6.63 -1.69 -0.17
N SER A 84 7.51 -2.71 -0.09
CA SER A 84 8.72 -2.81 -0.92
C SER A 84 8.36 -3.02 -2.39
N GLU A 85 7.41 -3.90 -2.68
CA GLU A 85 6.92 -4.18 -4.02
C GLU A 85 6.18 -2.97 -4.62
N THR A 86 5.37 -2.28 -3.81
CA THR A 86 4.74 -1.01 -4.21
C THR A 86 5.79 0.00 -4.65
N TRP A 87 6.86 0.17 -3.88
CA TRP A 87 7.97 1.05 -4.26
C TRP A 87 8.66 0.55 -5.53
N ARG A 88 8.91 -0.76 -5.65
CA ARG A 88 9.60 -1.36 -6.80
C ARG A 88 8.86 -1.09 -8.11
N VAL A 89 7.55 -1.32 -8.15
CA VAL A 89 6.75 -1.19 -9.38
C VAL A 89 6.39 0.25 -9.73
N LEU A 90 6.44 1.17 -8.77
CA LEU A 90 6.29 2.60 -9.04
C LEU A 90 7.47 3.14 -9.84
N LYS A 91 7.22 4.07 -10.75
CA LYS A 91 8.25 4.91 -11.38
C LYS A 91 8.91 5.84 -10.35
N PRO A 92 10.12 6.37 -10.62
CA PRO A 92 10.65 7.49 -9.83
C PRO A 92 9.64 8.64 -9.80
N GLY A 93 9.29 9.14 -8.59
CA GLY A 93 8.26 10.15 -8.39
C GLY A 93 6.81 9.66 -8.53
N GLY A 94 6.59 8.37 -8.80
CA GLY A 94 5.27 7.75 -8.82
C GLY A 94 4.62 7.74 -7.44
N LYS A 95 3.30 7.68 -7.39
CA LYS A 95 2.51 7.87 -6.18
C LYS A 95 1.92 6.57 -5.64
N ALA A 96 2.03 6.34 -4.34
CA ALA A 96 1.24 5.35 -3.63
C ALA A 96 0.11 6.05 -2.86
N TYR A 97 -1.14 5.60 -3.05
CA TYR A 97 -2.32 6.17 -2.42
C TYR A 97 -3.10 5.09 -1.67
N PHE A 98 -3.12 5.20 -0.35
CA PHE A 98 -3.78 4.23 0.51
C PHE A 98 -4.89 4.88 1.33
N VAL A 99 -6.02 4.19 1.40
CA VAL A 99 -7.17 4.53 2.24
C VAL A 99 -7.49 3.32 3.10
N THR A 100 -7.46 3.45 4.42
CA THR A 100 -7.57 2.33 5.34
C THR A 100 -8.25 2.75 6.64
N PRO A 101 -9.12 1.93 7.24
CA PRO A 101 -9.63 2.19 8.58
C PRO A 101 -8.46 2.19 9.58
N ALA A 102 -8.44 3.17 10.48
CA ALA A 102 -7.28 3.38 11.33
C ALA A 102 -7.67 3.69 12.79
N TYR A 103 -6.75 3.32 13.71
CA TYR A 103 -6.85 3.70 15.11
C TYR A 103 -6.97 5.24 15.24
N PRO A 104 -7.84 5.76 16.13
CA PRO A 104 -8.54 5.08 17.22
C PRO A 104 -9.96 4.59 16.86
N ASN A 105 -10.36 4.59 15.59
CA ASN A 105 -11.71 4.26 15.19
C ASN A 105 -12.01 2.77 15.34
N GLN A 106 -13.25 2.45 15.74
CA GLN A 106 -13.71 1.09 15.99
C GLN A 106 -13.69 0.24 14.72
N GLU A 107 -13.90 0.84 13.56
CA GLU A 107 -13.88 0.20 12.25
C GLU A 107 -12.56 -0.52 11.94
N ALA A 108 -11.45 -0.02 12.51
CA ALA A 108 -10.15 -0.69 12.39
C ALA A 108 -10.10 -2.07 13.07
N PHE A 109 -11.06 -2.39 13.93
CA PHE A 109 -11.04 -3.57 14.80
C PHE A 109 -12.25 -4.49 14.66
N CYS A 110 -13.32 -4.07 13.98
CA CYS A 110 -14.57 -4.81 13.95
C CYS A 110 -14.58 -5.96 12.92
N ASP A 111 -13.80 -5.87 11.85
CA ASP A 111 -13.66 -6.96 10.89
C ASP A 111 -12.67 -8.00 11.41
N PRO A 112 -13.05 -9.29 11.50
CA PRO A 112 -12.15 -10.35 11.98
C PRO A 112 -10.94 -10.60 11.06
N GLN A 113 -10.95 -10.08 9.84
CA GLN A 113 -9.83 -10.15 8.90
C GLN A 113 -8.87 -8.95 8.98
N HIS A 114 -9.18 -7.93 9.80
CA HIS A 114 -8.26 -6.83 10.08
C HIS A 114 -7.17 -7.29 11.05
N VAL A 115 -6.07 -7.75 10.50
CA VAL A 115 -4.92 -8.28 11.24
C VAL A 115 -3.75 -7.31 11.38
N ASN A 116 -3.82 -6.16 10.68
CA ASN A 116 -2.82 -5.10 10.72
C ASN A 116 -3.47 -3.78 11.14
N TYR A 117 -3.25 -3.40 12.38
CA TYR A 117 -3.82 -2.16 12.92
C TYR A 117 -2.99 -0.97 12.49
N ILE A 118 -3.58 -0.13 11.63
CA ILE A 118 -2.97 1.07 11.09
C ILE A 118 -3.26 2.25 12.04
N SER A 119 -2.28 3.12 12.18
CA SER A 119 -2.39 4.38 12.91
C SER A 119 -1.79 5.50 12.07
N THR A 120 -1.97 6.74 12.53
CA THR A 120 -1.37 7.92 11.91
C THR A 120 0.18 7.87 11.83
N TYR A 121 0.84 6.95 12.53
CA TYR A 121 2.29 6.79 12.51
C TYR A 121 2.77 5.61 11.66
N THR A 122 1.87 4.69 11.28
CA THR A 122 2.29 3.41 10.71
C THR A 122 3.08 3.56 9.43
N LEU A 123 2.61 4.34 8.45
CA LEU A 123 3.31 4.47 7.17
C LEU A 123 4.53 5.40 7.22
N GLN A 124 4.71 6.16 8.30
CA GLN A 124 5.92 6.96 8.51
C GLN A 124 7.19 6.12 8.54
N TYR A 125 7.10 4.85 8.93
CA TYR A 125 8.23 3.91 8.92
C TYR A 125 8.82 3.67 7.52
N PHE A 126 8.07 3.96 6.47
CA PHE A 126 8.48 3.82 5.08
C PHE A 126 8.95 5.14 4.44
N CYS A 127 8.86 6.25 5.18
CA CYS A 127 9.11 7.59 4.67
C CYS A 127 10.46 8.15 5.13
N ILE A 128 11.06 9.00 4.27
CA ILE A 128 12.11 9.91 4.69
C ILE A 128 11.52 11.01 5.59
N PRO A 129 12.33 11.64 6.47
CA PRO A 129 11.90 12.80 7.26
C PRO A 129 11.32 13.91 6.38
N SER A 130 10.10 14.36 6.69
CA SER A 130 9.43 15.46 6.01
C SER A 130 8.48 16.18 6.98
N GLU A 131 7.93 17.32 6.57
CA GLU A 131 6.92 18.04 7.35
C GLU A 131 5.65 17.23 7.59
N ALA A 132 5.31 16.30 6.67
CA ALA A 132 4.20 15.38 6.82
C ALA A 132 4.48 14.20 7.76
N THR A 133 5.72 14.01 8.20
CA THR A 133 6.14 12.95 9.12
C THR A 133 6.52 13.54 10.46
N TRP A 134 5.82 13.18 11.51
CA TRP A 134 5.99 13.74 12.88
C TRP A 134 7.21 13.13 13.58
N GLY A 135 8.43 13.55 13.22
CA GLY A 135 9.64 13.34 14.04
C GLY A 135 10.13 11.89 14.24
N TRP A 136 9.35 10.87 13.97
CA TRP A 136 9.68 9.45 14.17
C TRP A 136 10.41 8.83 12.96
N SER A 137 10.36 9.46 11.80
CA SER A 137 11.01 9.04 10.57
C SER A 137 12.56 9.08 10.64
N GLN A 138 13.12 9.65 11.71
CA GLN A 138 14.58 9.63 11.95
C GLN A 138 15.14 8.22 12.14
N LEU A 139 14.29 7.20 12.24
CA LEU A 139 14.72 5.86 12.60
C LEU A 139 15.03 4.97 11.40
N GLY A 140 14.72 5.37 10.14
CA GLY A 140 14.86 4.47 9.00
C GLY A 140 14.19 3.12 9.27
N GLY A 141 13.08 3.14 10.03
CA GLY A 141 12.54 1.97 10.72
C GLY A 141 12.15 0.85 9.76
N GLY A 142 11.59 1.20 8.60
CA GLY A 142 11.22 0.23 7.59
C GLY A 142 12.41 -0.55 7.04
N GLN A 143 13.52 0.12 6.75
CA GLN A 143 14.73 -0.53 6.24
C GLN A 143 15.34 -1.49 7.27
N ALA A 144 15.29 -1.16 8.56
CA ALA A 144 15.77 -2.05 9.62
C ALA A 144 14.97 -3.37 9.68
N TYR A 145 13.74 -3.37 9.18
CA TYR A 145 12.86 -4.55 9.12
C TYR A 145 12.79 -5.20 7.73
N GLY A 146 13.58 -4.72 6.76
CA GLY A 146 13.69 -5.32 5.43
C GLY A 146 12.98 -4.55 4.31
N PHE A 147 12.40 -3.38 4.58
CA PHE A 147 11.87 -2.51 3.53
C PHE A 147 12.97 -2.07 2.57
N LYS A 148 12.73 -2.22 1.26
CA LYS A 148 13.74 -2.01 0.22
C LYS A 148 13.64 -0.68 -0.51
N GLY A 149 12.82 0.24 0.01
CA GLY A 149 12.52 1.49 -0.68
C GLY A 149 12.69 2.73 0.20
N SER A 150 12.17 3.83 -0.33
CA SER A 150 12.03 5.09 0.39
C SER A 150 10.87 5.88 -0.19
N PHE A 151 10.02 6.43 0.68
CA PHE A 151 8.93 7.31 0.28
C PHE A 151 9.07 8.70 0.89
N LYS A 152 8.49 9.69 0.21
CA LYS A 152 8.19 10.99 0.79
C LYS A 152 6.69 11.06 1.03
N ALA A 153 6.25 11.38 2.24
CA ALA A 153 4.85 11.62 2.52
C ALA A 153 4.42 12.95 1.89
N LEU A 154 3.40 12.91 1.01
CA LEU A 154 2.79 14.09 0.41
C LEU A 154 1.53 14.50 1.15
N LYS A 155 0.72 13.51 1.56
CA LYS A 155 -0.50 13.70 2.33
C LYS A 155 -0.62 12.63 3.41
N HIS A 156 -1.13 13.05 4.54
CA HIS A 156 -1.46 12.20 5.66
C HIS A 156 -2.62 12.88 6.42
N ASP A 157 -3.84 12.43 6.19
CA ASP A 157 -5.02 13.08 6.74
C ASP A 157 -6.19 12.10 6.84
N TRP A 158 -7.18 12.44 7.65
CA TRP A 158 -8.43 11.70 7.72
C TRP A 158 -9.28 12.00 6.49
N SER A 159 -9.97 10.98 5.99
CA SER A 159 -10.89 11.13 4.87
C SER A 159 -12.08 12.03 5.27
N GLN A 160 -12.44 12.95 4.38
CA GLN A 160 -13.64 13.79 4.57
C GLN A 160 -14.93 13.01 4.29
N ASP A 161 -14.88 12.06 3.34
CA ASP A 161 -16.04 11.24 2.96
C ASP A 161 -16.32 10.11 3.95
N ASN A 162 -15.26 9.58 4.56
CA ASN A 162 -15.35 8.56 5.60
C ASN A 162 -14.37 8.88 6.74
N PRO A 163 -14.84 9.52 7.84
CA PRO A 163 -13.98 10.01 8.91
C PRO A 163 -13.26 8.92 9.72
N PHE A 164 -13.56 7.64 9.45
CA PHE A 164 -12.91 6.48 10.06
C PHE A 164 -11.68 6.01 9.29
N HIS A 165 -11.49 6.51 8.06
CA HIS A 165 -10.39 6.14 7.17
C HIS A 165 -9.31 7.21 7.16
N LEU A 166 -8.08 6.72 7.25
CA LEU A 166 -6.86 7.50 7.10
C LEU A 166 -6.40 7.41 5.64
N ILE A 167 -6.07 8.55 5.06
CA ILE A 167 -5.51 8.66 3.71
C ILE A 167 -4.02 8.91 3.80
N TRP A 168 -3.26 8.15 3.07
CA TRP A 168 -1.85 8.39 2.80
C TRP A 168 -1.60 8.56 1.31
N GLU A 169 -0.91 9.64 0.93
CA GLU A 169 -0.32 9.80 -0.38
C GLU A 169 1.19 9.91 -0.21
N LEU A 170 1.91 9.00 -0.86
CA LEU A 170 3.35 8.85 -0.76
C LEU A 170 3.97 8.97 -2.16
N GLU A 171 5.15 9.56 -2.26
CA GLU A 171 5.94 9.64 -3.50
C GLU A 171 7.15 8.72 -3.41
N ALA A 172 7.35 7.86 -4.41
CA ALA A 172 8.49 6.96 -4.47
C ALA A 172 9.79 7.73 -4.76
N ILE A 173 10.74 7.64 -3.85
CA ILE A 173 12.08 8.23 -3.98
C ILE A 173 13.03 7.14 -4.47
N LYS A 174 13.60 7.33 -5.68
CA LYS A 174 14.53 6.39 -6.33
C LYS A 174 15.75 7.09 -6.85
#